data_34bc3ad4673991957ff9a494065c35f1
#
_entry.id   34bc3ad4673991957ff9a494065c35f1
#
_cell.length_a   1.000
_cell.length_b   1.000
_cell.length_c   1.000
_cell.angle_alpha   90.00
_cell.angle_beta   90.00
_cell.angle_gamma   90.00
#
_symmetry.space_group_name_H-M   'P 1'
#
loop_
_entity.id
_entity.type
_entity.pdbx_description
1 polymer ?
#
loop_
_entity_poly.entity_id
_entity_poly.type
_entity_poly.pdbx_seq_one_letter_code
_entity_poly.pdbx_strand_id
1 'polypeptide(L)'
;MVKPSGWKTQRYDDLISTKYLYNRCHQIGFALSGLNAEERNLMTGTRYFNVTGMLPFEEEVRDYIKNMNHHVLYEAIPVYKEDELVARGLILQAASVEDETIRFCVYIYNVQPGVTIDYQDGTSRKAKEGEPTYGIKETKDPFDYHNKSSNKSKKYVINIKNKKYHDPNCSSVSKMSELNKEVVTSTSKKLQQQGYSPCGICQK
;
A
#
# COMPACT_ATOMS: atom_id res chain seq x y z
N MET A 1 -0.37 -12.75 -27.04
CA MET A 1 -0.68 -12.08 -25.75
C MET A 1 -0.56 -13.13 -24.68
N VAL A 2 0.32 -12.95 -23.72
CA VAL A 2 0.51 -13.87 -22.58
C VAL A 2 -0.75 -13.83 -21.69
N LYS A 3 -1.31 -14.99 -21.40
CA LYS A 3 -2.45 -15.16 -20.48
C LYS A 3 -1.95 -15.92 -19.24
N PRO A 4 -2.00 -15.32 -18.05
CA PRO A 4 -1.63 -16.03 -16.81
C PRO A 4 -2.56 -17.22 -16.51
N SER A 5 -2.15 -18.07 -15.58
CA SER A 5 -2.95 -19.21 -15.13
C SER A 5 -4.36 -18.79 -14.70
N GLY A 6 -5.37 -19.61 -14.93
CA GLY A 6 -6.75 -19.34 -14.57
C GLY A 6 -7.41 -18.16 -15.31
N TRP A 7 -6.80 -17.65 -16.37
CA TRP A 7 -7.36 -16.55 -17.15
C TRP A 7 -8.69 -16.91 -17.82
N LYS A 8 -9.73 -16.13 -17.51
CA LYS A 8 -11.02 -16.15 -18.20
C LYS A 8 -11.38 -14.76 -18.69
N THR A 9 -12.09 -14.68 -19.82
CA THR A 9 -12.68 -13.42 -20.27
C THR A 9 -14.09 -13.31 -19.68
N GLN A 10 -14.20 -12.58 -18.56
CA GLN A 10 -15.45 -12.39 -17.83
C GLN A 10 -15.84 -10.91 -17.81
N ARG A 11 -17.13 -10.62 -18.00
CA ARG A 11 -17.65 -9.24 -18.02
C ARG A 11 -18.77 -9.04 -17.01
N TYR A 12 -18.72 -7.87 -16.37
CA TYR A 12 -19.72 -7.40 -15.41
C TYR A 12 -19.96 -5.90 -15.63
N ASP A 13 -20.77 -5.59 -16.66
CA ASP A 13 -20.94 -4.22 -17.19
C ASP A 13 -21.56 -3.24 -16.19
N ASP A 14 -22.29 -3.75 -15.21
CA ASP A 14 -22.95 -3.01 -14.14
C ASP A 14 -22.14 -2.90 -12.84
N LEU A 15 -21.06 -3.69 -12.69
CA LEU A 15 -20.27 -3.73 -11.47
C LEU A 15 -18.85 -3.18 -11.65
N ILE A 16 -18.32 -3.20 -12.87
CA ILE A 16 -16.92 -2.90 -13.14
C ILE A 16 -16.84 -1.83 -14.23
N SER A 17 -16.21 -0.70 -13.91
CA SER A 17 -16.13 0.46 -14.82
C SER A 17 -15.50 0.12 -16.18
N THR A 18 -14.51 -0.76 -16.21
CA THR A 18 -13.87 -1.25 -17.44
C THR A 18 -14.56 -2.47 -18.03
N LYS A 19 -15.66 -2.92 -17.40
CA LYS A 19 -16.48 -4.07 -17.78
C LYS A 19 -15.83 -5.45 -17.60
N TYR A 20 -14.52 -5.57 -17.66
CA TYR A 20 -13.79 -6.83 -17.53
C TYR A 20 -13.32 -7.07 -16.11
N LEU A 21 -13.57 -8.30 -15.61
CA LEU A 21 -13.19 -8.72 -14.26
C LEU A 21 -11.67 -8.77 -14.11
N TYR A 22 -11.02 -9.48 -15.03
CA TYR A 22 -9.60 -9.77 -14.91
C TYR A 22 -8.74 -8.83 -15.74
N ASN A 23 -7.63 -8.44 -15.13
CA ASN A 23 -6.48 -7.82 -15.74
C ASN A 23 -5.31 -8.82 -15.73
N ARG A 24 -4.40 -8.68 -16.67
CA ARG A 24 -3.06 -9.26 -16.56
C ARG A 24 -2.27 -8.37 -15.60
N CYS A 25 -2.39 -8.68 -14.32
CA CYS A 25 -1.73 -7.88 -13.29
C CYS A 25 -0.24 -8.17 -13.28
N HIS A 26 0.57 -7.11 -13.34
CA HIS A 26 1.98 -7.23 -13.03
C HIS A 26 2.11 -7.43 -11.51
N GLN A 27 2.92 -8.41 -11.10
CA GLN A 27 3.24 -8.61 -9.68
C GLN A 27 4.13 -7.47 -9.18
N ILE A 28 5.04 -7.01 -10.02
CA ILE A 28 5.81 -5.79 -9.85
C ILE A 28 5.46 -4.87 -11.00
N GLY A 29 4.84 -3.74 -10.71
CA GLY A 29 4.30 -2.81 -11.71
C GLY A 29 5.30 -2.42 -12.79
N PHE A 30 4.80 -2.17 -13.99
CA PHE A 30 5.64 -1.78 -15.14
C PHE A 30 6.51 -0.55 -14.83
N ALA A 31 5.99 0.42 -14.10
CA ALA A 31 6.72 1.63 -13.73
C ALA A 31 7.95 1.36 -12.82
N LEU A 32 7.97 0.22 -12.13
CA LEU A 32 9.07 -0.20 -11.25
C LEU A 32 10.01 -1.19 -11.95
N SER A 33 9.46 -2.12 -12.73
CA SER A 33 10.22 -3.23 -13.32
C SER A 33 10.65 -3.01 -14.77
N GLY A 34 9.93 -2.17 -15.52
CA GLY A 34 10.09 -2.05 -16.97
C GLY A 34 9.62 -3.28 -17.78
N LEU A 35 9.07 -4.30 -17.12
CA LEU A 35 8.70 -5.59 -17.72
C LEU A 35 7.23 -5.60 -18.12
N ASN A 36 6.92 -5.53 -19.42
CA ASN A 36 5.55 -5.48 -19.91
C ASN A 36 4.91 -6.85 -20.15
N ALA A 37 5.67 -7.81 -20.65
CA ALA A 37 5.16 -9.12 -21.09
C ALA A 37 5.95 -10.30 -20.54
N GLU A 38 6.67 -10.10 -19.45
CA GLU A 38 7.37 -11.16 -18.74
C GLU A 38 6.35 -12.06 -18.04
N GLU A 39 6.27 -13.32 -18.46
CA GLU A 39 5.28 -14.28 -17.99
C GLU A 39 5.34 -14.47 -16.46
N ARG A 40 6.54 -14.54 -15.89
CA ARG A 40 6.78 -14.69 -14.46
C ARG A 40 6.34 -13.50 -13.63
N ASN A 41 6.16 -12.33 -14.28
CA ASN A 41 5.69 -11.10 -13.64
C ASN A 41 4.18 -10.87 -13.82
N LEU A 42 3.46 -11.82 -14.42
CA LEU A 42 2.03 -11.67 -14.71
C LEU A 42 1.19 -12.68 -13.93
N MET A 43 0.10 -12.21 -13.35
CA MET A 43 -0.91 -13.03 -12.70
C MET A 43 -2.33 -12.60 -13.12
N THR A 44 -3.28 -13.54 -13.01
CA THR A 44 -4.71 -13.24 -13.17
C THR A 44 -5.21 -12.53 -11.94
N GLY A 45 -5.46 -11.23 -12.04
CA GLY A 45 -5.95 -10.40 -10.95
C GLY A 45 -7.21 -9.64 -11.35
N THR A 46 -8.07 -9.35 -10.38
CA THR A 46 -9.27 -8.55 -10.64
C THR A 46 -8.91 -7.09 -10.89
N ARG A 47 -9.85 -6.36 -11.49
CA ARG A 47 -9.69 -4.89 -11.64
C ARG A 47 -9.54 -4.21 -10.29
N TYR A 48 -10.33 -4.62 -9.30
CA TYR A 48 -10.29 -4.06 -7.96
C TYR A 48 -8.95 -4.33 -7.27
N PHE A 49 -8.49 -5.58 -7.30
CA PHE A 49 -7.19 -5.98 -6.78
C PHE A 49 -6.05 -5.15 -7.38
N ASN A 50 -6.05 -4.97 -8.71
CA ASN A 50 -5.00 -4.25 -9.41
C ASN A 50 -4.98 -2.75 -9.07
N VAL A 51 -6.15 -2.08 -9.11
CA VAL A 51 -6.21 -0.62 -9.05
C VAL A 51 -6.44 -0.11 -7.63
N THR A 52 -7.27 -0.79 -6.85
CA THR A 52 -7.56 -0.38 -5.47
C THR A 52 -6.61 -1.04 -4.48
N GLY A 53 -6.18 -2.27 -4.78
CA GLY A 53 -5.28 -3.03 -3.92
C GLY A 53 -3.81 -2.68 -4.13
N MET A 54 -3.26 -2.95 -5.31
CA MET A 54 -1.82 -2.88 -5.58
C MET A 54 -1.31 -1.47 -5.90
N LEU A 55 -2.01 -0.77 -6.78
CA LEU A 55 -1.54 0.50 -7.35
C LEU A 55 -1.11 1.55 -6.30
N PRO A 56 -1.81 1.75 -5.17
CA PRO A 56 -1.38 2.74 -4.18
C PRO A 56 0.02 2.48 -3.61
N PHE A 57 0.39 1.22 -3.41
CA PHE A 57 1.71 0.82 -2.92
C PHE A 57 2.80 0.99 -3.98
N GLU A 58 2.48 0.62 -5.22
CA GLU A 58 3.40 0.80 -6.34
C GLU A 58 3.69 2.28 -6.59
N GLU A 59 2.66 3.14 -6.46
CA GLU A 59 2.81 4.59 -6.58
C GLU A 59 3.64 5.18 -5.44
N GLU A 60 3.44 4.73 -4.20
CA GLU A 60 4.23 5.19 -3.05
C GLU A 60 5.72 4.87 -3.25
N VAL A 61 6.04 3.64 -3.66
CA VAL A 61 7.43 3.23 -3.93
C VAL A 61 8.01 3.98 -5.11
N ARG A 62 7.27 4.11 -6.21
CA ARG A 62 7.69 4.87 -7.40
C ARG A 62 8.01 6.32 -7.05
N ASP A 63 7.12 6.98 -6.33
CA ASP A 63 7.25 8.39 -5.98
C ASP A 63 8.42 8.60 -4.99
N TYR A 64 8.62 7.67 -4.05
CA TYR A 64 9.78 7.67 -3.17
C TYR A 64 11.09 7.58 -3.99
N ILE A 65 11.23 6.60 -4.85
CA ILE A 65 12.44 6.42 -5.68
C ILE A 65 12.70 7.66 -6.54
N LYS A 66 11.65 8.21 -7.15
CA LYS A 66 11.75 9.40 -8.02
C LYS A 66 12.18 10.66 -7.25
N ASN A 67 11.68 10.84 -6.02
CA ASN A 67 11.91 12.06 -5.25
C ASN A 67 13.21 12.01 -4.45
N MET A 68 13.59 10.84 -3.96
CA MET A 68 14.74 10.66 -3.09
C MET A 68 15.98 10.14 -3.83
N ASN A 69 15.81 9.57 -5.01
CA ASN A 69 16.86 8.87 -5.75
C ASN A 69 17.53 7.76 -4.91
N HIS A 70 16.75 7.10 -4.07
CA HIS A 70 17.14 6.01 -3.19
C HIS A 70 16.67 4.66 -3.73
N HIS A 71 17.18 3.58 -3.16
CA HIS A 71 16.81 2.22 -3.55
C HIS A 71 15.74 1.63 -2.63
N VAL A 72 14.94 0.73 -3.18
CA VAL A 72 13.91 -0.01 -2.45
C VAL A 72 14.05 -1.50 -2.76
N LEU A 73 14.15 -2.32 -1.72
CA LEU A 73 13.90 -3.75 -1.83
C LEU A 73 12.40 -3.95 -1.96
N TYR A 74 11.97 -4.60 -3.03
CA TYR A 74 10.56 -4.81 -3.34
C TYR A 74 10.32 -6.26 -3.69
N GLU A 75 9.37 -6.89 -3.03
CA GLU A 75 9.02 -8.28 -3.24
C GLU A 75 7.50 -8.45 -3.37
N ALA A 76 7.09 -9.27 -4.31
CA ALA A 76 5.70 -9.61 -4.59
C ALA A 76 5.55 -11.13 -4.66
N ILE A 77 4.75 -11.72 -3.76
CA ILE A 77 4.57 -13.17 -3.65
C ILE A 77 3.09 -13.50 -3.84
N PRO A 78 2.68 -14.07 -5.00
CA PRO A 78 1.32 -14.51 -5.19
C PRO A 78 1.01 -15.73 -4.32
N VAL A 79 -0.14 -15.72 -3.66
CA VAL A 79 -0.55 -16.76 -2.72
C VAL A 79 -1.68 -17.58 -3.32
N TYR A 80 -1.37 -18.83 -3.62
CA TYR A 80 -2.30 -19.84 -4.09
C TYR A 80 -2.67 -20.78 -2.94
N LYS A 81 -3.85 -21.38 -3.00
CA LYS A 81 -4.21 -22.47 -2.13
C LYS A 81 -4.15 -23.76 -2.94
N GLU A 82 -3.28 -24.68 -2.51
CA GLU A 82 -3.10 -25.97 -3.18
C GLU A 82 -2.83 -25.82 -4.69
N ASP A 83 -3.65 -26.41 -5.55
CA ASP A 83 -3.54 -26.44 -7.01
C ASP A 83 -4.42 -25.41 -7.73
N GLU A 84 -4.88 -24.38 -7.01
CA GLU A 84 -5.67 -23.29 -7.60
C GLU A 84 -4.90 -22.58 -8.71
N LEU A 85 -5.60 -22.23 -9.80
CA LEU A 85 -5.01 -21.55 -10.93
C LEU A 85 -5.01 -20.02 -10.81
N VAL A 86 -5.82 -19.48 -9.90
CA VAL A 86 -5.88 -18.04 -9.60
C VAL A 86 -5.40 -17.79 -8.18
N ALA A 87 -4.46 -16.91 -8.01
CA ALA A 87 -3.98 -16.55 -6.68
C ALA A 87 -5.09 -15.89 -5.86
N ARG A 88 -5.21 -16.26 -4.58
CA ARG A 88 -6.16 -15.66 -3.63
C ARG A 88 -5.79 -14.24 -3.23
N GLY A 89 -4.53 -13.88 -3.40
CA GLY A 89 -3.99 -12.56 -3.11
C GLY A 89 -2.50 -12.50 -3.39
N LEU A 90 -1.92 -11.40 -2.96
CA LEU A 90 -0.49 -11.12 -3.10
C LEU A 90 0.05 -10.62 -1.76
N ILE A 91 1.16 -11.18 -1.30
CA ILE A 91 1.97 -10.55 -0.27
C ILE A 91 2.87 -9.56 -0.99
N LEU A 92 2.77 -8.30 -0.61
CA LEU A 92 3.57 -7.22 -1.15
C LEU A 92 4.38 -6.61 -0.01
N GLN A 93 5.69 -6.59 -0.17
CA GLN A 93 6.56 -6.02 0.83
C GLN A 93 7.64 -5.15 0.21
N ALA A 94 7.97 -4.08 0.90
CA ALA A 94 9.00 -3.15 0.48
C ALA A 94 9.72 -2.56 1.68
N ALA A 95 11.03 -2.28 1.48
CA ALA A 95 11.85 -1.55 2.43
C ALA A 95 12.85 -0.68 1.69
N SER A 96 12.92 0.60 2.05
CA SER A 96 13.98 1.50 1.57
C SER A 96 15.34 1.07 2.13
N VAL A 97 16.38 1.20 1.31
CA VAL A 97 17.74 0.73 1.65
C VAL A 97 18.49 1.76 2.46
N GLU A 98 18.40 3.04 2.09
CA GLU A 98 19.19 4.13 2.67
C GLU A 98 18.54 4.72 3.92
N ASP A 99 17.26 4.48 4.13
CA ASP A 99 16.51 5.02 5.27
C ASP A 99 15.36 4.08 5.67
N GLU A 100 14.45 4.54 6.52
CA GLU A 100 13.27 3.77 6.96
C GLU A 100 11.95 4.40 6.47
N THR A 101 11.98 5.15 5.37
CA THR A 101 10.80 5.87 4.86
C THR A 101 9.78 4.92 4.26
N ILE A 102 10.23 3.98 3.45
CA ILE A 102 9.39 2.89 2.93
C ILE A 102 9.62 1.64 3.77
N ARG A 103 8.55 1.15 4.40
CA ARG A 103 8.59 -0.11 5.13
C ARG A 103 7.18 -0.66 5.32
N PHE A 104 6.81 -1.62 4.51
CA PHE A 104 5.53 -2.31 4.65
C PHE A 104 5.63 -3.79 4.26
N CYS A 105 4.72 -4.59 4.81
CA CYS A 105 4.42 -5.95 4.39
C CYS A 105 2.90 -6.11 4.50
N VAL A 106 2.21 -6.28 3.38
CA VAL A 106 0.75 -6.31 3.31
C VAL A 106 0.27 -7.51 2.51
N TYR A 107 -0.88 -8.05 2.87
CA TYR A 107 -1.59 -9.03 2.07
C TYR A 107 -2.75 -8.34 1.34
N ILE A 108 -2.72 -8.39 0.02
CA ILE A 108 -3.74 -7.79 -0.84
C ILE A 108 -4.61 -8.92 -1.41
N TYR A 109 -5.90 -8.89 -1.08
CA TYR A 109 -6.85 -9.91 -1.53
C TYR A 109 -7.20 -9.73 -3.01
N ASN A 110 -7.12 -10.82 -3.79
CA ASN A 110 -7.55 -10.85 -5.18
C ASN A 110 -9.06 -11.05 -5.29
N VAL A 111 -9.82 -10.03 -5.04
CA VAL A 111 -11.28 -10.01 -4.97
C VAL A 111 -11.87 -8.92 -5.84
N GLN A 112 -13.17 -9.02 -6.14
CA GLN A 112 -13.95 -7.97 -6.81
C GLN A 112 -15.28 -7.81 -6.07
N PRO A 113 -15.62 -6.63 -5.53
CA PRO A 113 -16.91 -6.38 -4.92
C PRO A 113 -18.07 -6.79 -5.83
N GLY A 114 -19.04 -7.50 -5.26
CA GLY A 114 -20.21 -7.99 -5.99
C GLY A 114 -19.96 -9.21 -6.90
N VAL A 115 -18.77 -9.81 -6.87
CA VAL A 115 -18.42 -10.98 -7.67
C VAL A 115 -17.85 -12.07 -6.78
N THR A 116 -18.33 -13.29 -6.95
CA THR A 116 -17.75 -14.51 -6.37
C THR A 116 -16.85 -15.17 -7.41
N ILE A 117 -15.60 -15.44 -7.01
CA ILE A 117 -14.58 -16.05 -7.86
C ILE A 117 -14.36 -17.49 -7.42
N ASP A 118 -14.30 -18.40 -8.39
CA ASP A 118 -13.73 -19.73 -8.20
C ASP A 118 -12.23 -19.66 -8.53
N TYR A 119 -11.42 -19.76 -7.51
CA TYR A 119 -9.96 -19.65 -7.65
C TYR A 119 -9.36 -20.92 -8.28
N GLN A 120 -10.09 -22.04 -8.25
CA GLN A 120 -9.62 -23.28 -8.84
C GLN A 120 -9.38 -23.14 -10.35
N ASP A 121 -10.26 -22.43 -11.05
CA ASP A 121 -10.17 -22.35 -12.52
C ASP A 121 -10.35 -20.93 -13.08
N GLY A 122 -10.65 -19.93 -12.24
CA GLY A 122 -10.87 -18.56 -12.63
C GLY A 122 -12.29 -18.26 -13.13
N THR A 123 -13.23 -19.18 -13.02
CA THR A 123 -14.65 -18.89 -13.31
C THR A 123 -15.22 -17.97 -12.25
N SER A 124 -16.28 -17.24 -12.58
CA SER A 124 -16.88 -16.28 -11.66
C SER A 124 -18.36 -16.07 -11.95
N ARG A 125 -19.07 -15.56 -10.96
CA ARG A 125 -20.48 -15.18 -11.06
C ARG A 125 -20.75 -13.94 -10.21
N LYS A 126 -21.89 -13.28 -10.46
CA LYS A 126 -22.36 -12.26 -9.50
C LYS A 126 -22.61 -12.89 -8.15
N ALA A 127 -22.23 -12.18 -7.09
CA ALA A 127 -22.53 -12.60 -5.73
C ALA A 127 -24.04 -12.63 -5.50
N LYS A 128 -24.52 -13.61 -4.76
CA LYS A 128 -25.92 -13.68 -4.31
C LYS A 128 -26.14 -12.72 -3.14
N GLU A 129 -27.38 -12.36 -2.90
CA GLU A 129 -27.77 -11.57 -1.73
C GLU A 129 -27.34 -12.30 -0.43
N GLY A 130 -26.68 -11.57 0.47
CA GLY A 130 -26.14 -12.12 1.73
C GLY A 130 -24.80 -12.85 1.61
N GLU A 131 -24.29 -13.12 0.41
CA GLU A 131 -22.91 -13.60 0.29
C GLU A 131 -21.92 -12.49 0.69
N PRO A 132 -20.84 -12.83 1.42
CA PRO A 132 -19.81 -11.88 1.71
C PRO A 132 -19.19 -11.42 0.39
N THR A 133 -19.58 -10.26 -0.07
CA THR A 133 -18.82 -9.55 -1.08
C THR A 133 -17.63 -8.96 -0.32
N TYR A 134 -16.44 -9.45 -0.59
CA TYR A 134 -15.20 -8.88 -0.07
C TYR A 134 -14.96 -7.50 -0.70
N GLY A 135 -15.96 -6.64 -0.56
CA GLY A 135 -15.79 -5.22 -0.67
C GLY A 135 -15.38 -4.76 0.71
N ILE A 136 -14.37 -3.96 0.80
CA ILE A 136 -14.06 -3.20 1.97
C ILE A 136 -15.36 -2.48 2.37
N LYS A 137 -16.18 -3.08 3.27
CA LYS A 137 -16.85 -2.24 4.25
C LYS A 137 -15.70 -1.48 4.85
N GLU A 138 -15.79 -0.17 4.98
CA GLU A 138 -14.81 0.68 5.65
C GLU A 138 -14.27 0.00 6.91
N THR A 139 -13.55 -1.07 6.73
CA THR A 139 -12.68 -1.61 7.72
C THR A 139 -11.52 -0.66 7.60
N LYS A 140 -11.35 0.17 8.62
CA LYS A 140 -10.18 0.93 8.95
C LYS A 140 -9.04 0.52 8.03
N ASP A 141 -8.62 1.49 7.20
CA ASP A 141 -7.51 1.40 6.27
C ASP A 141 -6.60 0.22 6.63
N PRO A 142 -6.41 -0.83 5.80
CA PRO A 142 -5.45 -1.89 6.09
C PRO A 142 -4.06 -1.33 6.36
N PHE A 143 -3.79 -0.09 5.93
CA PHE A 143 -2.63 0.71 6.28
C PHE A 143 -2.66 1.29 7.70
N ASP A 144 -3.76 1.22 8.42
CA ASP A 144 -3.85 1.66 9.80
C ASP A 144 -2.98 0.83 10.77
N TYR A 145 -2.32 -0.22 10.27
CA TYR A 145 -1.29 -0.93 11.03
C TYR A 145 -0.09 -0.02 11.35
N HIS A 146 0.25 0.90 10.45
CA HIS A 146 1.26 1.94 10.71
C HIS A 146 0.69 3.16 11.43
N ASN A 147 -0.64 3.35 11.41
CA ASN A 147 -1.29 4.52 11.98
C ASN A 147 -1.81 4.35 13.41
N LYS A 148 -1.76 3.15 14.00
CA LYS A 148 -2.21 2.99 15.40
C LYS A 148 -1.40 3.81 16.41
N SER A 149 -0.18 4.22 16.06
CA SER A 149 0.64 5.10 16.91
C SER A 149 0.66 6.57 16.49
N SER A 150 0.35 6.90 15.23
CA SER A 150 0.59 8.24 14.69
C SER A 150 -0.65 9.13 14.49
N ASN A 151 -1.87 8.56 14.54
CA ASN A 151 -3.10 9.33 14.30
C ASN A 151 -3.75 9.93 15.56
N LYS A 152 -3.26 9.65 16.76
CA LYS A 152 -3.64 10.45 17.92
C LYS A 152 -2.83 11.74 17.92
N SER A 153 -3.52 12.87 17.77
CA SER A 153 -2.90 14.17 18.01
C SER A 153 -2.31 14.18 19.41
N LYS A 154 -1.02 14.40 19.51
CA LYS A 154 -0.31 14.59 20.76
C LYS A 154 0.49 15.90 20.73
N LYS A 155 0.96 16.34 21.88
CA LYS A 155 1.83 17.50 21.95
C LYS A 155 3.21 17.16 21.40
N TYR A 156 3.69 17.98 20.49
CA TYR A 156 5.06 17.96 20.00
C TYR A 156 5.71 19.30 20.26
N VAL A 157 7.02 19.30 20.36
CA VAL A 157 7.84 20.50 20.28
C VAL A 157 8.51 20.52 18.93
N ILE A 158 8.21 21.52 18.11
CA ILE A 158 8.84 21.69 16.80
C ILE A 158 9.99 22.70 16.90
N ASN A 159 11.07 22.40 16.17
CA ASN A 159 12.14 23.36 15.94
C ASN A 159 11.96 23.99 14.57
N ILE A 160 11.57 25.26 14.55
CA ILE A 160 11.24 26.00 13.33
C ILE A 160 12.44 26.14 12.40
N LYS A 161 13.65 26.29 12.99
CA LYS A 161 14.88 26.51 12.22
C LYS A 161 15.37 25.27 11.49
N ASN A 162 15.43 24.14 12.17
CA ASN A 162 15.96 22.89 11.58
C ASN A 162 14.89 21.90 11.11
N LYS A 163 13.61 22.32 11.18
CA LYS A 163 12.46 21.55 10.74
C LYS A 163 12.38 20.14 11.34
N LYS A 164 12.64 20.04 12.66
CA LYS A 164 12.49 18.78 13.40
C LYS A 164 11.38 18.87 14.43
N TYR A 165 10.67 17.74 14.62
CA TYR A 165 9.70 17.61 15.71
C TYR A 165 10.21 16.64 16.79
N HIS A 166 9.86 16.92 18.03
CA HIS A 166 10.34 16.23 19.22
C HIS A 166 9.17 15.87 20.15
N ASP A 167 9.35 14.84 20.95
CA ASP A 167 8.53 14.63 22.13
C ASP A 167 8.81 15.75 23.15
N PRO A 168 7.80 16.26 23.88
CA PRO A 168 8.01 17.33 24.88
C PRO A 168 9.11 17.05 25.91
N ASN A 169 9.31 15.78 26.25
CA ASN A 169 10.31 15.36 27.24
C ASN A 169 11.67 15.01 26.61
N CYS A 170 11.89 15.29 25.34
CA CYS A 170 13.16 15.01 24.68
C CYS A 170 14.28 15.87 25.23
N SER A 171 15.43 15.25 25.52
CA SER A 171 16.63 15.95 26.01
C SER A 171 17.14 17.06 25.08
N SER A 172 16.81 17.01 23.80
CA SER A 172 17.13 18.07 22.84
C SER A 172 16.28 19.32 23.02
N VAL A 173 15.09 19.22 23.63
CA VAL A 173 14.17 20.36 23.80
C VAL A 173 14.70 21.36 24.80
N SER A 174 15.35 20.92 25.89
CA SER A 174 15.94 21.78 26.89
C SER A 174 17.13 22.60 26.36
N LYS A 175 17.77 22.13 25.29
CA LYS A 175 18.92 22.80 24.64
C LYS A 175 18.50 23.67 23.46
N MET A 176 17.21 23.77 23.18
CA MET A 176 16.66 24.50 22.05
C MET A 176 16.43 25.97 22.44
N SER A 177 16.85 26.92 21.58
CA SER A 177 16.51 28.31 21.75
C SER A 177 15.00 28.52 21.72
N GLU A 178 14.47 29.33 22.65
CA GLU A 178 13.05 29.68 22.74
C GLU A 178 12.53 30.31 21.44
N LEU A 179 13.35 31.06 20.71
CA LEU A 179 13.01 31.69 19.43
C LEU A 179 12.74 30.68 18.32
N ASN A 180 13.22 29.45 18.46
CA ASN A 180 13.06 28.37 17.46
C ASN A 180 12.15 27.27 17.95
N LYS A 181 11.53 27.41 19.13
CA LYS A 181 10.74 26.39 19.79
C LYS A 181 9.26 26.76 19.79
N GLU A 182 8.44 25.85 19.30
CA GLU A 182 6.98 25.97 19.33
C GLU A 182 6.36 24.65 19.79
N VAL A 183 5.33 24.74 20.64
CA VAL A 183 4.57 23.58 21.09
C VAL A 183 3.31 23.48 20.24
N VAL A 184 3.15 22.36 19.56
CA VAL A 184 1.99 22.11 18.69
C VAL A 184 1.27 20.83 19.11
N THR A 185 -0.04 20.81 18.94
CA THR A 185 -0.83 19.58 19.03
C THR A 185 -1.12 19.09 17.61
N SER A 186 -0.51 17.99 17.23
CA SER A 186 -0.59 17.49 15.85
C SER A 186 -0.37 15.98 15.82
N THR A 187 -0.43 15.41 14.63
CA THR A 187 0.01 14.04 14.35
C THR A 187 1.40 14.09 13.70
N SER A 188 2.22 13.06 13.87
CA SER A 188 3.52 12.95 13.19
C SER A 188 3.38 13.07 11.68
N LYS A 189 2.36 12.42 11.10
CA LYS A 189 2.05 12.49 9.66
C LYS A 189 1.80 13.93 9.18
N LYS A 190 1.01 14.69 9.92
CA LYS A 190 0.73 16.11 9.57
C LYS A 190 1.99 16.97 9.66
N LEU A 191 2.85 16.73 10.67
CA LEU A 191 4.12 17.45 10.79
C LEU A 191 5.08 17.12 9.64
N GLN A 192 5.14 15.85 9.22
CA GLN A 192 5.92 15.44 8.06
C GLN A 192 5.40 16.08 6.76
N GLN A 193 4.09 16.11 6.55
CA GLN A 193 3.47 16.83 5.43
C GLN A 193 3.77 18.33 5.43
N GLN A 194 4.04 18.91 6.60
CA GLN A 194 4.46 20.31 6.76
C GLN A 194 6.00 20.49 6.62
N GLY A 195 6.71 19.43 6.24
CA GLY A 195 8.17 19.47 6.02
C GLY A 195 9.01 19.31 7.28
N TYR A 196 8.43 18.84 8.39
CA TYR A 196 9.19 18.53 9.60
C TYR A 196 9.64 17.06 9.58
N SER A 197 10.89 16.80 9.95
CA SER A 197 11.44 15.47 10.11
C SER A 197 11.45 15.02 11.59
N PRO A 198 11.37 13.71 11.88
CA PRO A 198 11.45 13.22 13.26
C PRO A 198 12.82 13.49 13.90
N CYS A 199 12.83 13.68 15.20
CA CYS A 199 14.08 13.76 15.96
C CYS A 199 14.67 12.35 16.15
N GLY A 200 15.90 12.11 15.72
CA GLY A 200 16.60 10.83 15.83
C GLY A 200 16.87 10.33 17.26
N ILE A 201 16.57 11.13 18.31
CA ILE A 201 16.75 10.75 19.72
C ILE A 201 15.45 10.22 20.32
N CYS A 202 14.31 10.91 20.09
CA CYS A 202 13.05 10.62 20.77
C CYS A 202 11.94 10.11 19.85
N GLN A 203 12.19 9.99 18.57
CA GLN A 203 11.24 9.51 17.57
C GLN A 203 11.89 8.34 16.78
N LYS A 204 12.44 7.37 17.53
CA LYS A 204 12.98 6.12 16.97
C LYS A 204 11.85 5.12 16.73
#